data_8af059f3624d04b105118405feba049a
#
_entry.id   8af059f3624d04b105118405feba049a
#
_cell.length_a   1.000
_cell.length_b   1.000
_cell.length_c   1.000
_cell.angle_alpha   90.00
_cell.angle_beta   90.00
_cell.angle_gamma   90.00
#
_symmetry.space_group_name_H-M   'P 1'
#
loop_
_entity.id
_entity.type
_entity.pdbx_description
1 polymer ?
#
loop_
_entity_poly.entity_id
_entity_poly.type
_entity_poly.pdbx_seq_one_letter_code
_entity_poly.pdbx_strand_id
1 'polypeptide(L)'
;MRLVEPRRKRRVVASTTAVLVGLVAALAGPGLVLQTVGTSAAAATTTADCSAGSVLDVIAHPDDDLLFEGTDLRKDIDAGRCVRTVVVTAGDAGYSTSYWQGRQEGLLAAYANMAGVDSASTTGSLTAAGKTLHTETLTADPRISMVFMELPDGNVEGNGFRADGYESLQQLYAGDIDTIHTVTGAAHTASYTLAQLRATLLAVAEDFTPTDIHTLDYVGSYGDGDHSDHHTVGYLTNEVQEQYAGSHQFTGYMGYPIADRPANLTTAQTDAKADAFFTYAAHDDETCASWEACSSRPETSWLSRQYTAGSTVPAETTDPNRTDVTGSATVTASAENRADGQTAAKAVDGVVSGYPDAPTAEWVAPSGRAGTWIQLGWPKATSLTEIDLADRSNANDQVLGGTLTFSDGSSVSVPALANGGALQSVTFAARQVTWARFTVTSVSSTTENIGLAEIRAYTTSATSTTPTTSTDPTTLPPRPRPGRT
;
A
#
# COMPACT_ATOMS: atom_id res chain seq x y z
N MET A 1 -39.88 7.06 -48.48
CA MET A 1 -39.17 7.17 -49.79
C MET A 1 -37.66 7.20 -49.48
N ARG A 2 -36.99 6.20 -49.91
CA ARG A 2 -35.57 5.92 -49.59
C ARG A 2 -34.66 6.92 -50.29
N LEU A 3 -33.54 7.29 -49.64
CA LEU A 3 -32.30 7.54 -50.33
C LEU A 3 -31.13 7.05 -49.45
N VAL A 4 -30.41 6.08 -49.96
CA VAL A 4 -29.22 5.47 -49.45
C VAL A 4 -28.06 6.17 -50.14
N GLU A 5 -27.07 6.69 -49.37
CA GLU A 5 -25.79 7.12 -49.96
C GLU A 5 -24.63 6.24 -49.49
N PRO A 6 -23.60 6.02 -50.34
CA PRO A 6 -22.68 4.92 -50.19
C PRO A 6 -21.42 5.28 -49.40
N ARG A 7 -20.95 4.31 -48.63
CA ARG A 7 -19.67 4.32 -47.89
C ARG A 7 -18.48 4.45 -48.84
N ARG A 8 -17.65 5.47 -48.62
CA ARG A 8 -16.30 5.62 -49.24
C ARG A 8 -15.29 4.74 -48.51
N LYS A 9 -14.78 3.75 -49.18
CA LYS A 9 -13.60 2.96 -48.76
C LYS A 9 -12.34 3.84 -48.89
N ARG A 10 -11.63 4.06 -47.79
CA ARG A 10 -10.25 4.60 -47.80
C ARG A 10 -9.29 3.46 -48.18
N ARG A 11 -8.50 3.69 -49.21
CA ARG A 11 -7.39 2.83 -49.58
C ARG A 11 -6.19 3.12 -48.68
N VAL A 12 -5.66 2.09 -48.03
CA VAL A 12 -4.36 2.09 -47.39
C VAL A 12 -3.29 1.95 -48.47
N VAL A 13 -2.38 2.88 -48.54
CA VAL A 13 -1.20 2.78 -49.43
C VAL A 13 -0.07 2.17 -48.59
N ALA A 14 0.31 0.95 -48.96
CA ALA A 14 1.48 0.30 -48.40
C ALA A 14 2.74 0.81 -49.10
N SER A 15 3.66 1.41 -48.37
CA SER A 15 5.00 1.76 -48.88
C SER A 15 5.94 0.58 -48.69
N THR A 16 6.31 -0.05 -49.78
CA THR A 16 7.38 -1.06 -49.82
C THR A 16 8.73 -0.37 -49.96
N THR A 17 9.57 -0.50 -48.93
CA THR A 17 10.97 -0.11 -49.00
C THR A 17 11.79 -1.31 -49.51
N ALA A 18 12.37 -1.17 -50.70
CA ALA A 18 13.26 -2.16 -51.30
C ALA A 18 14.65 -2.07 -50.68
N VAL A 19 15.15 -3.16 -50.14
CA VAL A 19 16.55 -3.30 -49.69
C VAL A 19 17.37 -3.84 -50.86
N LEU A 20 18.34 -3.05 -51.30
CA LEU A 20 19.33 -3.45 -52.33
C LEU A 20 20.40 -4.30 -51.65
N VAL A 21 20.50 -5.59 -52.04
CA VAL A 21 21.61 -6.47 -51.63
C VAL A 21 22.71 -6.35 -52.72
N GLY A 22 23.82 -5.71 -52.36
CA GLY A 22 25.03 -5.67 -53.17
C GLY A 22 25.90 -6.92 -52.93
N LEU A 23 26.10 -7.71 -53.97
CA LEU A 23 26.99 -8.86 -53.97
C LEU A 23 28.42 -8.37 -54.24
N VAL A 24 29.34 -8.50 -53.27
CA VAL A 24 30.78 -8.35 -53.46
C VAL A 24 31.44 -9.72 -53.34
N ALA A 25 32.07 -10.14 -54.42
CA ALA A 25 32.86 -11.40 -54.47
C ALA A 25 34.18 -11.22 -53.71
N ALA A 26 34.46 -12.12 -52.78
CA ALA A 26 35.70 -12.12 -51.99
C ALA A 26 36.73 -13.06 -52.63
N LEU A 27 37.93 -12.58 -52.76
CA LEU A 27 39.14 -13.33 -53.04
C LEU A 27 39.72 -13.85 -51.71
N ALA A 28 40.03 -15.14 -51.64
CA ALA A 28 40.50 -15.86 -50.48
C ALA A 28 41.97 -15.57 -50.17
N GLY A 29 42.27 -15.29 -48.85
CA GLY A 29 43.60 -15.39 -48.25
C GLY A 29 43.44 -15.85 -46.78
N PRO A 30 44.35 -16.68 -46.24
CA PRO A 30 44.21 -17.17 -44.87
C PRO A 30 44.59 -16.11 -43.86
N GLY A 31 43.62 -15.54 -43.18
CA GLY A 31 43.78 -14.50 -42.15
C GLY A 31 43.01 -14.87 -40.88
N LEU A 32 43.77 -14.87 -39.84
CA LEU A 32 43.48 -14.99 -38.42
C LEU A 32 42.00 -14.60 -38.04
N VAL A 33 41.25 -15.57 -37.54
CA VAL A 33 39.92 -15.31 -36.94
C VAL A 33 40.13 -14.72 -35.55
N LEU A 34 40.02 -13.41 -35.42
CA LEU A 34 39.80 -12.75 -34.12
C LEU A 34 38.35 -12.98 -33.75
N GLN A 35 38.07 -13.93 -32.86
CA GLN A 35 36.80 -14.03 -32.18
C GLN A 35 36.69 -12.83 -31.22
N THR A 36 35.94 -11.84 -31.61
CA THR A 36 35.42 -10.86 -30.64
C THR A 36 34.42 -11.57 -29.75
N VAL A 37 34.85 -11.95 -28.55
CA VAL A 37 33.93 -12.32 -27.48
C VAL A 37 33.14 -11.06 -27.16
N GLY A 38 31.93 -10.98 -27.69
CA GLY A 38 30.97 -9.99 -27.27
C GLY A 38 30.62 -10.29 -25.80
N THR A 39 31.19 -9.54 -24.90
CA THR A 39 30.67 -9.47 -23.53
C THR A 39 29.29 -8.84 -23.62
N SER A 40 28.24 -9.66 -23.61
CA SER A 40 26.91 -9.20 -23.22
C SER A 40 27.08 -8.64 -21.82
N ALA A 41 27.05 -7.33 -21.69
CA ALA A 41 26.83 -6.69 -20.41
C ALA A 41 25.46 -7.17 -19.94
N ALA A 42 25.42 -8.07 -18.97
CA ALA A 42 24.21 -8.30 -18.21
C ALA A 42 23.80 -6.94 -17.66
N ALA A 43 22.63 -6.46 -18.05
CA ALA A 43 22.03 -5.29 -17.42
C ALA A 43 22.01 -5.59 -15.92
N ALA A 44 22.71 -4.80 -15.14
CA ALA A 44 22.62 -4.88 -13.69
C ALA A 44 21.15 -4.58 -13.37
N THR A 45 20.42 -5.57 -12.85
CA THR A 45 19.13 -5.34 -12.22
C THR A 45 19.41 -4.40 -11.04
N THR A 46 19.10 -3.12 -11.20
CA THR A 46 19.08 -2.18 -10.09
C THR A 46 17.96 -2.65 -9.17
N THR A 47 18.34 -3.18 -8.01
CA THR A 47 17.36 -3.41 -6.93
C THR A 47 16.72 -2.07 -6.59
N ALA A 48 15.39 -2.04 -6.51
CA ALA A 48 14.65 -0.84 -6.14
C ALA A 48 15.09 -0.38 -4.74
N ASP A 49 15.23 0.94 -4.55
CA ASP A 49 15.47 1.53 -3.23
C ASP A 49 14.13 1.75 -2.52
N CYS A 50 13.85 0.94 -1.51
CA CYS A 50 12.63 0.99 -0.70
C CYS A 50 12.86 1.68 0.66
N SER A 51 13.88 2.52 0.80
CA SER A 51 14.21 3.20 2.07
C SER A 51 13.10 4.16 2.55
N ALA A 52 12.21 4.61 1.66
CA ALA A 52 11.03 5.40 1.99
C ALA A 52 9.86 4.56 2.55
N GLY A 53 10.02 3.25 2.66
CA GLY A 53 8.99 2.29 3.06
C GLY A 53 8.46 1.47 1.88
N SER A 54 7.61 0.48 2.20
CA SER A 54 7.06 -0.45 1.23
C SER A 54 5.58 -0.72 1.52
N VAL A 55 4.75 -0.71 0.49
CA VAL A 55 3.31 -0.95 0.56
C VAL A 55 2.97 -2.19 -0.25
N LEU A 56 2.40 -3.19 0.40
CA LEU A 56 1.78 -4.34 -0.24
C LEU A 56 0.28 -4.08 -0.32
N ASP A 57 -0.22 -3.94 -1.52
CA ASP A 57 -1.63 -3.79 -1.78
C ASP A 57 -2.20 -5.11 -2.32
N VAL A 58 -3.29 -5.61 -1.74
CA VAL A 58 -3.91 -6.89 -2.12
C VAL A 58 -5.35 -6.65 -2.48
N ILE A 59 -5.63 -6.69 -3.77
CA ILE A 59 -6.93 -6.36 -4.37
C ILE A 59 -7.56 -7.56 -5.08
N ALA A 60 -8.86 -7.49 -5.30
CA ALA A 60 -9.60 -8.53 -6.01
C ALA A 60 -9.45 -8.39 -7.52
N HIS A 61 -9.75 -7.21 -8.08
CA HIS A 61 -9.79 -6.94 -9.52
C HIS A 61 -8.82 -5.83 -9.93
N PRO A 62 -8.42 -5.73 -11.21
CA PRO A 62 -7.37 -4.79 -11.65
C PRO A 62 -7.71 -3.29 -11.61
N ASP A 63 -8.72 -2.85 -10.88
CA ASP A 63 -9.16 -1.44 -10.77
C ASP A 63 -9.62 -1.06 -9.34
N ASP A 64 -9.69 -2.02 -8.43
CA ASP A 64 -10.22 -1.80 -7.07
C ASP A 64 -9.41 -0.76 -6.30
N ASP A 65 -8.09 -0.83 -6.37
CA ASP A 65 -7.16 0.11 -5.76
C ASP A 65 -7.36 1.54 -6.29
N LEU A 66 -7.57 1.68 -7.60
CA LEU A 66 -7.84 2.97 -8.24
C LEU A 66 -9.18 3.55 -7.79
N LEU A 67 -10.20 2.69 -7.61
CA LEU A 67 -11.56 3.08 -7.27
C LEU A 67 -11.77 3.29 -5.76
N PHE A 68 -11.07 2.56 -4.88
CA PHE A 68 -11.41 2.54 -3.47
C PHE A 68 -10.29 3.08 -2.55
N GLU A 69 -9.03 3.09 -3.00
CA GLU A 69 -7.88 3.60 -2.23
C GLU A 69 -6.95 4.57 -3.01
N GLY A 70 -7.32 4.95 -4.22
CA GLY A 70 -6.47 5.67 -5.18
C GLY A 70 -5.82 6.96 -4.67
N THR A 71 -6.35 7.61 -3.62
CA THR A 71 -5.70 8.77 -3.01
C THR A 71 -4.54 8.39 -2.11
N ASP A 72 -4.60 7.27 -1.39
CA ASP A 72 -3.52 6.81 -0.52
C ASP A 72 -2.44 6.12 -1.36
N LEU A 73 -2.85 5.27 -2.32
CA LEU A 73 -1.95 4.70 -3.32
C LEU A 73 -1.11 5.79 -4.03
N ARG A 74 -1.76 6.88 -4.46
CA ARG A 74 -1.06 8.01 -5.07
C ARG A 74 -0.07 8.67 -4.13
N LYS A 75 -0.42 8.86 -2.86
CA LYS A 75 0.49 9.40 -1.84
C LYS A 75 1.72 8.52 -1.64
N ASP A 76 1.56 7.21 -1.64
CA ASP A 76 2.65 6.26 -1.47
C ASP A 76 3.63 6.33 -2.66
N ILE A 77 3.10 6.36 -3.88
CA ILE A 77 3.91 6.54 -5.09
C ILE A 77 4.64 7.89 -5.07
N ASP A 78 3.93 8.99 -4.77
CA ASP A 78 4.51 10.34 -4.69
C ASP A 78 5.57 10.46 -3.58
N ALA A 79 5.42 9.72 -2.48
CA ALA A 79 6.41 9.63 -1.39
C ALA A 79 7.65 8.81 -1.75
N GLY A 80 7.67 8.17 -2.91
CA GLY A 80 8.78 7.36 -3.37
C GLY A 80 8.89 6.00 -2.68
N ARG A 81 7.82 5.51 -2.10
CA ARG A 81 7.75 4.17 -1.49
C ARG A 81 7.79 3.08 -2.57
N CYS A 82 8.22 1.89 -2.20
CA CYS A 82 8.01 0.71 -3.04
C CYS A 82 6.54 0.27 -2.92
N VAL A 83 5.89 0.04 -4.06
CA VAL A 83 4.51 -0.45 -4.12
C VAL A 83 4.48 -1.77 -4.87
N ARG A 84 3.92 -2.79 -4.24
CA ARG A 84 3.61 -4.08 -4.88
C ARG A 84 2.13 -4.35 -4.75
N THR A 85 1.42 -4.42 -5.88
CA THR A 85 0.01 -4.77 -5.92
C THR A 85 -0.16 -6.24 -6.30
N VAL A 86 -0.87 -7.00 -5.47
CA VAL A 86 -1.28 -8.38 -5.74
C VAL A 86 -2.74 -8.36 -6.20
N VAL A 87 -2.95 -8.68 -7.46
CA VAL A 87 -4.29 -8.82 -8.05
C VAL A 87 -4.68 -10.28 -7.99
N VAL A 88 -5.67 -10.62 -7.16
CA VAL A 88 -5.98 -12.02 -6.86
C VAL A 88 -6.80 -12.67 -7.96
N THR A 89 -7.79 -11.98 -8.53
CA THR A 89 -8.56 -12.48 -9.66
C THR A 89 -8.15 -11.81 -10.96
N ALA A 90 -8.47 -12.39 -12.08
CA ALA A 90 -8.30 -11.78 -13.39
C ALA A 90 -9.32 -10.64 -13.62
N GLY A 91 -10.40 -10.58 -12.81
CA GLY A 91 -11.54 -9.70 -13.05
C GLY A 91 -12.17 -9.93 -14.42
N ASP A 92 -12.20 -11.19 -14.86
CA ASP A 92 -12.59 -11.56 -16.20
C ASP A 92 -14.10 -11.43 -16.44
N ALA A 93 -14.92 -11.43 -15.38
CA ALA A 93 -16.39 -11.36 -15.44
C ALA A 93 -17.00 -12.34 -16.45
N GLY A 94 -16.33 -13.46 -16.68
CA GLY A 94 -16.72 -14.47 -17.66
C GLY A 94 -16.48 -14.08 -19.13
N TYR A 95 -15.75 -13.00 -19.39
CA TYR A 95 -15.37 -12.54 -20.73
C TYR A 95 -14.11 -13.26 -21.26
N SER A 96 -13.61 -12.81 -22.38
CA SER A 96 -12.47 -13.42 -23.08
C SER A 96 -11.12 -13.12 -22.43
N THR A 97 -10.11 -13.95 -22.73
CA THR A 97 -8.73 -13.72 -22.32
C THR A 97 -8.22 -12.31 -22.67
N SER A 98 -8.55 -11.79 -23.86
CA SER A 98 -8.13 -10.45 -24.26
C SER A 98 -8.77 -9.34 -23.43
N TYR A 99 -9.92 -9.57 -22.82
CA TYR A 99 -10.58 -8.61 -21.94
C TYR A 99 -9.79 -8.43 -20.63
N TRP A 100 -9.59 -9.51 -19.87
CA TRP A 100 -8.91 -9.39 -18.58
C TRP A 100 -7.41 -9.09 -18.72
N GLN A 101 -6.75 -9.51 -19.82
CA GLN A 101 -5.38 -9.08 -20.11
C GLN A 101 -5.31 -7.57 -20.40
N GLY A 102 -6.32 -7.02 -21.08
CA GLY A 102 -6.45 -5.56 -21.26
C GLY A 102 -6.55 -4.85 -19.92
N ARG A 103 -7.30 -5.37 -18.94
CA ARG A 103 -7.38 -4.81 -17.59
C ARG A 103 -6.01 -4.80 -16.87
N GLN A 104 -5.20 -5.86 -17.01
CA GLN A 104 -3.83 -5.88 -16.47
C GLN A 104 -2.93 -4.81 -17.14
N GLU A 105 -3.02 -4.64 -18.46
CA GLU A 105 -2.33 -3.55 -19.17
C GLU A 105 -2.81 -2.17 -18.70
N GLY A 106 -4.10 -2.02 -18.45
CA GLY A 106 -4.71 -0.80 -17.92
C GLY A 106 -4.19 -0.44 -16.53
N LEU A 107 -4.07 -1.41 -15.63
CA LEU A 107 -3.53 -1.21 -14.30
C LEU A 107 -2.07 -0.70 -14.36
N LEU A 108 -1.23 -1.32 -15.19
CA LEU A 108 0.14 -0.86 -15.42
C LEU A 108 0.18 0.58 -15.97
N ALA A 109 -0.71 0.92 -16.89
CA ALA A 109 -0.80 2.27 -17.46
C ALA A 109 -1.22 3.29 -16.41
N ALA A 110 -2.16 2.95 -15.51
CA ALA A 110 -2.60 3.82 -14.41
C ALA A 110 -1.47 4.10 -13.41
N TYR A 111 -0.72 3.09 -13.03
CA TYR A 111 0.41 3.25 -12.10
C TYR A 111 1.55 4.07 -12.72
N ALA A 112 1.84 3.85 -14.00
CA ALA A 112 2.81 4.67 -14.74
C ALA A 112 2.36 6.13 -14.84
N ASN A 113 1.05 6.37 -15.06
CA ASN A 113 0.46 7.71 -15.02
C ASN A 113 0.66 8.37 -13.66
N MET A 114 0.33 7.66 -12.57
CA MET A 114 0.53 8.16 -11.20
C MET A 114 2.01 8.45 -10.89
N ALA A 115 2.93 7.64 -11.37
CA ALA A 115 4.36 7.83 -11.19
C ALA A 115 4.97 8.87 -12.15
N GLY A 116 4.23 9.32 -13.15
CA GLY A 116 4.71 10.25 -14.18
C GLY A 116 5.78 9.66 -15.09
N VAL A 117 5.71 8.34 -15.36
CA VAL A 117 6.69 7.59 -16.17
C VAL A 117 6.03 6.87 -17.36
N ASP A 118 6.84 6.25 -18.20
CA ASP A 118 6.37 5.38 -19.29
C ASP A 118 5.82 4.05 -18.72
N SER A 119 4.74 3.52 -19.30
CA SER A 119 4.08 2.27 -18.87
C SER A 119 4.80 0.99 -19.31
N ALA A 120 5.96 1.10 -19.96
CA ALA A 120 6.75 -0.08 -20.31
C ALA A 120 7.14 -0.86 -19.04
N SER A 121 6.92 -2.16 -19.07
CA SER A 121 7.19 -3.05 -17.95
C SER A 121 8.17 -4.16 -18.31
N THR A 122 8.69 -4.82 -17.32
CA THR A 122 9.45 -6.06 -17.43
C THR A 122 8.63 -7.19 -16.86
N THR A 123 8.24 -8.11 -17.72
CA THR A 123 7.57 -9.36 -17.37
C THR A 123 8.52 -10.29 -16.64
N GLY A 124 8.06 -10.88 -15.55
CA GLY A 124 8.81 -11.83 -14.73
C GLY A 124 7.92 -12.88 -14.08
N SER A 125 8.46 -13.54 -13.08
CA SER A 125 7.70 -14.46 -12.24
C SER A 125 8.22 -14.48 -10.81
N LEU A 126 7.32 -14.65 -9.85
CA LEU A 126 7.60 -14.85 -8.43
C LEU A 126 7.21 -16.27 -8.03
N THR A 127 8.09 -16.98 -7.34
CA THR A 127 7.74 -18.27 -6.73
C THR A 127 7.38 -18.06 -5.26
N ALA A 128 6.12 -18.29 -4.90
CA ALA A 128 5.60 -18.13 -3.55
C ALA A 128 4.89 -19.43 -3.11
N ALA A 129 5.28 -20.01 -1.99
CA ALA A 129 4.75 -21.27 -1.44
C ALA A 129 4.62 -22.42 -2.47
N GLY A 130 5.58 -22.50 -3.41
CA GLY A 130 5.59 -23.52 -4.48
C GLY A 130 4.67 -23.23 -5.65
N LYS A 131 4.06 -22.06 -5.71
CA LYS A 131 3.29 -21.55 -6.88
C LYS A 131 4.15 -20.55 -7.65
N THR A 132 4.00 -20.53 -8.97
CA THR A 132 4.62 -19.52 -9.83
C THR A 132 3.57 -18.49 -10.20
N LEU A 133 3.84 -17.23 -9.91
CA LEU A 133 2.94 -16.10 -10.15
C LEU A 133 3.51 -15.21 -11.26
N HIS A 134 2.66 -14.67 -12.10
CA HIS A 134 3.02 -13.68 -13.11
C HIS A 134 3.35 -12.35 -12.44
N THR A 135 4.43 -11.69 -12.86
CA THR A 135 4.80 -10.38 -12.34
C THR A 135 5.12 -9.40 -13.45
N GLU A 136 4.76 -8.16 -13.23
CA GLU A 136 5.14 -7.02 -14.05
C GLU A 136 5.79 -5.95 -13.18
N THR A 137 6.89 -5.36 -13.65
CA THR A 137 7.59 -4.28 -12.96
C THR A 137 7.79 -3.12 -13.91
N LEU A 138 7.40 -1.91 -13.54
CA LEU A 138 7.62 -0.73 -14.39
C LEU A 138 9.11 -0.53 -14.64
N THR A 139 9.49 -0.50 -15.93
CA THR A 139 10.90 -0.40 -16.32
C THR A 139 11.51 0.95 -15.91
N ALA A 140 10.73 2.02 -15.99
CA ALA A 140 11.17 3.37 -15.65
C ALA A 140 11.15 3.67 -14.15
N ASP A 141 10.33 2.91 -13.36
CA ASP A 141 10.32 2.98 -11.90
C ASP A 141 10.19 1.58 -11.28
N PRO A 142 11.31 0.87 -11.06
CA PRO A 142 11.30 -0.49 -10.53
C PRO A 142 10.78 -0.62 -9.09
N ARG A 143 10.44 0.48 -8.41
CA ARG A 143 9.76 0.46 -7.10
C ARG A 143 8.31 0.00 -7.22
N ILE A 144 7.73 0.05 -8.41
CA ILE A 144 6.34 -0.28 -8.70
C ILE A 144 6.28 -1.62 -9.42
N SER A 145 5.61 -2.60 -8.81
CA SER A 145 5.46 -3.95 -9.36
C SER A 145 4.06 -4.52 -9.09
N MET A 146 3.59 -5.37 -9.99
CA MET A 146 2.33 -6.11 -9.85
C MET A 146 2.61 -7.60 -9.82
N VAL A 147 1.79 -8.34 -9.06
CA VAL A 147 1.74 -9.80 -9.00
C VAL A 147 0.32 -10.22 -9.35
N PHE A 148 0.15 -10.99 -10.41
CA PHE A 148 -1.16 -11.46 -10.85
C PHE A 148 -1.31 -12.93 -10.52
N MET A 149 -2.37 -13.28 -9.76
CA MET A 149 -2.70 -14.68 -9.45
C MET A 149 -3.65 -15.30 -10.47
N GLU A 150 -4.36 -14.46 -11.21
CA GLU A 150 -5.20 -14.82 -12.36
C GLU A 150 -6.26 -15.88 -12.02
N LEU A 151 -6.88 -15.76 -10.82
CA LEU A 151 -8.03 -16.56 -10.42
C LEU A 151 -9.31 -16.01 -11.07
N PRO A 152 -10.39 -16.80 -11.20
CA PRO A 152 -11.63 -16.33 -11.80
C PRO A 152 -12.32 -15.28 -10.92
N ASP A 153 -13.00 -14.35 -11.57
CA ASP A 153 -13.96 -13.43 -10.97
C ASP A 153 -15.15 -14.21 -10.40
N GLY A 154 -15.45 -13.99 -9.13
CA GLY A 154 -16.50 -14.70 -8.40
C GLY A 154 -17.91 -14.22 -8.68
N ASN A 155 -18.11 -13.15 -9.44
CA ASN A 155 -19.36 -12.40 -9.54
C ASN A 155 -19.78 -11.74 -8.20
N VAL A 156 -20.58 -10.68 -8.27
CA VAL A 156 -21.03 -9.90 -7.10
C VAL A 156 -21.59 -10.80 -5.99
N GLU A 157 -22.35 -11.83 -6.35
CA GLU A 157 -23.01 -12.76 -5.42
C GLU A 157 -22.15 -13.99 -5.07
N GLY A 158 -20.91 -14.09 -5.53
CA GLY A 158 -20.02 -15.20 -5.22
C GLY A 158 -20.34 -16.54 -5.89
N ASN A 159 -21.17 -16.54 -6.91
CA ASN A 159 -21.60 -17.78 -7.61
C ASN A 159 -20.79 -18.08 -8.89
N GLY A 160 -19.78 -17.26 -9.18
CA GLY A 160 -18.87 -17.41 -10.31
C GLY A 160 -19.52 -17.28 -11.67
N PHE A 161 -18.69 -17.39 -12.71
CA PHE A 161 -19.14 -17.34 -14.10
C PHE A 161 -19.04 -18.70 -14.78
N ARG A 162 -19.91 -18.92 -15.78
CA ARG A 162 -19.94 -20.19 -16.52
C ARG A 162 -18.63 -20.48 -17.26
N ALA A 163 -17.95 -19.44 -17.70
CA ALA A 163 -16.68 -19.57 -18.42
C ALA A 163 -15.65 -20.33 -17.58
N ASP A 164 -15.67 -20.15 -16.26
CA ASP A 164 -14.72 -20.67 -15.30
C ASP A 164 -15.32 -21.74 -14.39
N GLY A 165 -16.33 -22.45 -14.89
CA GLY A 165 -16.95 -23.56 -14.18
C GLY A 165 -17.75 -23.17 -12.95
N TYR A 166 -18.09 -21.88 -12.80
CA TYR A 166 -18.75 -21.28 -11.63
C TYR A 166 -17.92 -21.31 -10.35
N GLU A 167 -16.59 -21.38 -10.46
CA GLU A 167 -15.69 -21.27 -9.31
C GLU A 167 -15.64 -19.80 -8.81
N SER A 168 -15.53 -19.62 -7.49
CA SER A 168 -15.33 -18.29 -6.88
C SER A 168 -14.48 -18.37 -5.62
N LEU A 169 -13.85 -17.25 -5.24
CA LEU A 169 -13.11 -17.11 -3.98
C LEU A 169 -14.03 -17.31 -2.78
N GLN A 170 -15.27 -16.80 -2.83
CA GLN A 170 -16.25 -16.98 -1.76
C GLN A 170 -16.58 -18.45 -1.52
N GLN A 171 -16.81 -19.24 -2.58
CA GLN A 171 -17.06 -20.68 -2.46
C GLN A 171 -15.86 -21.44 -1.88
N LEU A 172 -14.65 -21.09 -2.30
CA LEU A 172 -13.43 -21.65 -1.72
C LEU A 172 -13.30 -21.30 -0.23
N TYR A 173 -13.57 -20.06 0.13
CA TYR A 173 -13.50 -19.57 1.50
C TYR A 173 -14.55 -20.22 2.42
N ALA A 174 -15.75 -20.42 1.91
CA ALA A 174 -16.84 -21.12 2.59
C ALA A 174 -16.63 -22.65 2.69
N GLY A 175 -15.73 -23.22 1.86
CA GLY A 175 -15.50 -24.66 1.78
C GLY A 175 -16.54 -25.38 0.92
N ASP A 176 -17.25 -24.68 0.05
CA ASP A 176 -18.19 -25.24 -0.91
C ASP A 176 -17.47 -25.90 -2.10
N ILE A 177 -16.24 -25.45 -2.39
CA ILE A 177 -15.30 -26.10 -3.30
C ILE A 177 -13.96 -26.35 -2.59
N ASP A 178 -13.27 -27.43 -2.96
CA ASP A 178 -11.98 -27.79 -2.36
C ASP A 178 -10.80 -27.00 -2.98
N THR A 179 -10.95 -26.60 -4.23
CA THR A 179 -9.90 -25.93 -5.03
C THR A 179 -10.51 -24.91 -5.98
N ILE A 180 -9.75 -23.85 -6.26
CA ILE A 180 -10.01 -22.86 -7.31
C ILE A 180 -8.86 -22.92 -8.34
N HIS A 181 -9.14 -22.66 -9.61
CA HIS A 181 -8.19 -22.76 -10.72
C HIS A 181 -7.98 -21.40 -11.37
N THR A 182 -6.79 -21.16 -11.90
CA THR A 182 -6.52 -19.99 -12.74
C THR A 182 -7.37 -20.00 -14.00
N VAL A 183 -7.75 -18.81 -14.47
CA VAL A 183 -8.56 -18.63 -15.68
C VAL A 183 -7.87 -19.20 -16.94
N THR A 184 -8.65 -19.48 -17.98
CA THR A 184 -8.10 -19.91 -19.26
C THR A 184 -7.23 -18.81 -19.87
N GLY A 185 -5.99 -19.16 -20.21
CA GLY A 185 -5.01 -18.22 -20.78
C GLY A 185 -4.14 -17.52 -19.74
N ALA A 186 -4.25 -17.91 -18.46
CA ALA A 186 -3.34 -17.46 -17.42
C ALA A 186 -1.87 -17.71 -17.77
N ALA A 187 -0.99 -16.80 -17.38
CA ALA A 187 0.46 -16.92 -17.65
C ALA A 187 1.06 -18.17 -17.01
N HIS A 188 0.54 -18.57 -15.85
CA HIS A 188 0.91 -19.80 -15.16
C HIS A 188 -0.34 -20.55 -14.70
N THR A 189 -0.60 -21.72 -15.31
CA THR A 189 -1.71 -22.58 -14.88
C THR A 189 -1.44 -23.12 -13.48
N ALA A 190 -2.34 -22.87 -12.55
CA ALA A 190 -2.26 -23.30 -11.17
C ALA A 190 -3.65 -23.63 -10.60
N SER A 191 -3.67 -24.30 -9.46
CA SER A 191 -4.87 -24.46 -8.64
C SER A 191 -4.50 -24.25 -7.17
N TYR A 192 -5.47 -23.80 -6.38
CA TYR A 192 -5.25 -23.47 -4.97
C TYR A 192 -6.34 -24.08 -4.10
N THR A 193 -5.96 -24.81 -3.06
CA THR A 193 -6.82 -24.96 -1.90
C THR A 193 -6.78 -23.67 -1.08
N LEU A 194 -7.74 -23.46 -0.19
CA LEU A 194 -7.76 -22.29 0.70
C LEU A 194 -6.44 -22.13 1.48
N ALA A 195 -5.91 -23.24 2.02
CA ALA A 195 -4.64 -23.24 2.74
C ALA A 195 -3.44 -22.85 1.84
N GLN A 196 -3.43 -23.29 0.57
CA GLN A 196 -2.39 -22.92 -0.38
C GLN A 196 -2.49 -21.45 -0.80
N LEU A 197 -3.71 -20.93 -0.95
CA LEU A 197 -3.94 -19.51 -1.27
C LEU A 197 -3.39 -18.61 -0.15
N ARG A 198 -3.75 -18.89 1.10
CA ARG A 198 -3.21 -18.19 2.28
C ARG A 198 -1.68 -18.27 2.35
N ALA A 199 -1.12 -19.46 2.19
CA ALA A 199 0.34 -19.64 2.20
C ALA A 199 1.05 -18.88 1.07
N THR A 200 0.41 -18.78 -0.10
CA THR A 200 0.96 -18.03 -1.24
C THR A 200 0.96 -16.52 -0.96
N LEU A 201 -0.15 -15.97 -0.47
CA LEU A 201 -0.23 -14.55 -0.10
C LEU A 201 0.77 -14.19 1.03
N LEU A 202 0.88 -15.04 2.05
CA LEU A 202 1.88 -14.85 3.11
C LEU A 202 3.31 -14.86 2.56
N ALA A 203 3.63 -15.80 1.67
CA ALA A 203 4.95 -15.86 1.06
C ALA A 203 5.27 -14.65 0.15
N VAL A 204 4.25 -14.05 -0.48
CA VAL A 204 4.41 -12.78 -1.22
C VAL A 204 4.70 -11.63 -0.26
N ALA A 205 4.03 -11.57 0.89
CA ALA A 205 4.29 -10.57 1.92
C ALA A 205 5.71 -10.74 2.52
N GLU A 206 6.11 -11.98 2.81
CA GLU A 206 7.45 -12.29 3.34
C GLU A 206 8.57 -11.95 2.33
N ASP A 207 8.35 -12.15 1.02
CA ASP A 207 9.30 -11.76 -0.03
C ASP A 207 9.44 -10.24 -0.16
N PHE A 208 8.32 -9.52 -0.09
CA PHE A 208 8.30 -8.08 -0.29
C PHE A 208 8.67 -7.27 0.96
N THR A 209 8.43 -7.83 2.14
CA THR A 209 8.67 -7.20 3.46
C THR A 209 8.00 -5.81 3.60
N PRO A 210 6.66 -5.73 3.48
CA PRO A 210 5.94 -4.48 3.55
C PRO A 210 6.01 -3.84 4.94
N THR A 211 6.01 -2.50 4.96
CA THR A 211 5.77 -1.68 6.17
C THR A 211 4.31 -1.27 6.30
N ASP A 212 3.55 -1.39 5.21
CA ASP A 212 2.11 -1.17 5.16
C ASP A 212 1.47 -2.24 4.27
N ILE A 213 0.31 -2.74 4.68
CA ILE A 213 -0.50 -3.68 3.91
C ILE A 213 -1.87 -3.04 3.72
N HIS A 214 -2.26 -2.87 2.48
CA HIS A 214 -3.57 -2.38 2.07
C HIS A 214 -4.41 -3.54 1.51
N THR A 215 -5.72 -3.45 1.65
CA THR A 215 -6.66 -4.40 1.06
C THR A 215 -8.08 -3.82 1.01
N LEU A 216 -9.02 -4.63 0.55
CA LEU A 216 -10.44 -4.30 0.50
C LEU A 216 -11.16 -4.55 1.85
N ASP A 217 -12.50 -4.47 1.87
CA ASP A 217 -13.30 -4.53 3.10
C ASP A 217 -13.25 -5.91 3.78
N TYR A 218 -12.49 -5.99 4.86
CA TYR A 218 -12.39 -7.17 5.73
C TYR A 218 -13.35 -7.11 6.93
N VAL A 219 -14.14 -6.04 7.08
CA VAL A 219 -15.05 -5.81 8.21
C VAL A 219 -16.50 -6.07 7.83
N GLY A 220 -16.89 -5.72 6.60
CA GLY A 220 -18.21 -5.95 6.04
C GLY A 220 -18.56 -7.43 5.88
N SER A 221 -19.68 -7.73 5.26
CA SER A 221 -20.18 -9.11 5.11
C SER A 221 -20.80 -9.32 3.74
N TYR A 222 -20.67 -10.51 3.21
CA TYR A 222 -21.34 -10.88 1.95
C TYR A 222 -22.81 -10.49 1.95
N GLY A 223 -23.24 -9.84 0.85
CA GLY A 223 -24.61 -9.40 0.66
C GLY A 223 -24.93 -7.99 1.22
N ASP A 224 -23.94 -7.24 1.69
CA ASP A 224 -24.10 -5.85 2.14
C ASP A 224 -24.09 -4.82 1.00
N GLY A 225 -23.95 -5.30 -0.24
CA GLY A 225 -23.94 -4.49 -1.46
C GLY A 225 -22.56 -4.35 -2.10
N ASP A 226 -21.52 -4.94 -1.49
CA ASP A 226 -20.20 -5.03 -2.07
C ASP A 226 -20.01 -6.32 -2.87
N HIS A 227 -18.92 -6.39 -3.64
CA HIS A 227 -18.57 -7.57 -4.40
C HIS A 227 -18.07 -8.70 -3.48
N SER A 228 -18.45 -9.94 -3.78
CA SER A 228 -18.04 -11.11 -2.99
C SER A 228 -16.52 -11.28 -2.90
N ASP A 229 -15.81 -10.98 -3.98
CA ASP A 229 -14.35 -11.08 -4.02
C ASP A 229 -13.68 -9.98 -3.18
N HIS A 230 -14.29 -8.78 -3.06
CA HIS A 230 -13.76 -7.72 -2.21
C HIS A 230 -13.67 -8.20 -0.77
N HIS A 231 -14.77 -8.73 -0.22
CA HIS A 231 -14.77 -9.28 1.13
C HIS A 231 -13.83 -10.48 1.27
N THR A 232 -13.83 -11.40 0.28
CA THR A 232 -13.00 -12.60 0.39
C THR A 232 -11.51 -12.26 0.39
N VAL A 233 -11.07 -11.34 -0.49
CA VAL A 233 -9.69 -10.87 -0.52
C VAL A 233 -9.35 -10.10 0.75
N GLY A 234 -10.26 -9.24 1.23
CA GLY A 234 -10.13 -8.56 2.51
C GLY A 234 -9.93 -9.53 3.68
N TYR A 235 -10.79 -10.57 3.81
CA TYR A 235 -10.68 -11.58 4.86
C TYR A 235 -9.37 -12.37 4.78
N LEU A 236 -8.99 -12.82 3.58
CA LEU A 236 -7.75 -13.55 3.36
C LEU A 236 -6.53 -12.71 3.72
N THR A 237 -6.52 -11.43 3.33
CA THR A 237 -5.41 -10.53 3.60
C THR A 237 -5.33 -10.20 5.10
N ASN A 238 -6.48 -10.05 5.78
CA ASN A 238 -6.49 -9.88 7.24
C ASN A 238 -5.93 -11.12 7.96
N GLU A 239 -6.28 -12.33 7.54
CA GLU A 239 -5.71 -13.56 8.11
C GLU A 239 -4.20 -13.72 7.83
N VAL A 240 -3.73 -13.22 6.69
CA VAL A 240 -2.32 -13.26 6.29
C VAL A 240 -1.50 -12.24 7.07
N GLN A 241 -1.98 -10.99 7.21
CA GLN A 241 -1.27 -9.96 7.97
C GLN A 241 -1.11 -10.33 9.45
N GLU A 242 -2.07 -11.05 10.05
CA GLU A 242 -1.94 -11.59 11.40
C GLU A 242 -0.82 -12.62 11.56
N GLN A 243 -0.42 -13.29 10.47
CA GLN A 243 0.67 -14.27 10.44
C GLN A 243 2.01 -13.66 9.99
N TYR A 244 1.98 -12.52 9.30
CA TYR A 244 3.17 -11.84 8.83
C TYR A 244 3.94 -11.25 10.01
N ALA A 245 5.19 -11.68 10.21
CA ALA A 245 5.99 -11.31 11.38
C ALA A 245 6.63 -9.92 11.28
N GLY A 246 6.65 -9.29 10.10
CA GLY A 246 7.19 -7.94 9.91
C GLY A 246 6.30 -6.88 10.57
N SER A 247 6.91 -5.83 11.12
CA SER A 247 6.14 -4.67 11.62
C SER A 247 5.52 -3.94 10.45
N HIS A 248 4.20 -3.76 10.47
CA HIS A 248 3.46 -3.12 9.38
C HIS A 248 2.20 -2.45 9.91
N GLN A 249 1.66 -1.51 9.15
CA GLN A 249 0.29 -1.03 9.28
C GLN A 249 -0.62 -1.85 8.37
N PHE A 250 -1.89 -2.02 8.77
CA PHE A 250 -2.88 -2.71 7.98
C PHE A 250 -4.13 -1.86 7.81
N THR A 251 -4.55 -1.64 6.57
CA THR A 251 -5.72 -0.82 6.25
C THR A 251 -6.59 -1.52 5.22
N GLY A 252 -7.88 -1.68 5.54
CA GLY A 252 -8.89 -2.11 4.58
C GLY A 252 -9.70 -0.93 4.07
N TYR A 253 -10.12 -1.00 2.82
CA TYR A 253 -10.92 0.02 2.16
C TYR A 253 -12.29 -0.52 1.78
N MET A 254 -13.33 0.28 2.00
CA MET A 254 -14.68 -0.06 1.59
C MET A 254 -14.78 0.00 0.06
N GLY A 255 -15.44 -1.00 -0.53
CA GLY A 255 -15.74 -1.08 -1.95
C GLY A 255 -17.02 -0.34 -2.35
N TYR A 256 -17.91 -1.00 -3.09
CA TYR A 256 -19.12 -0.40 -3.68
C TYR A 256 -19.99 0.41 -2.71
N PRO A 257 -20.18 0.02 -1.44
CA PRO A 257 -21.03 0.75 -0.49
C PRO A 257 -20.59 2.19 -0.20
N ILE A 258 -19.38 2.61 -0.60
CA ILE A 258 -19.01 4.03 -0.49
C ILE A 258 -19.90 4.95 -1.31
N ALA A 259 -20.61 4.44 -2.32
CA ALA A 259 -21.56 5.22 -3.13
C ALA A 259 -22.65 5.86 -2.26
N ASP A 260 -23.05 5.20 -1.17
CA ASP A 260 -24.10 5.66 -0.26
C ASP A 260 -23.58 6.61 0.83
N ARG A 261 -22.27 6.82 0.91
CA ARG A 261 -21.65 7.77 1.84
C ARG A 261 -21.51 9.17 1.22
N PRO A 262 -21.33 10.23 2.00
CA PRO A 262 -21.01 11.56 1.46
C PRO A 262 -19.72 11.55 0.63
N ALA A 263 -19.61 12.41 -0.39
CA ALA A 263 -18.34 12.65 -1.03
C ALA A 263 -17.37 13.31 -0.02
N ASN A 264 -16.18 12.75 0.12
CA ASN A 264 -15.20 13.16 1.14
C ASN A 264 -13.83 13.55 0.56
N LEU A 265 -13.63 13.38 -0.75
CA LEU A 265 -12.42 13.82 -1.42
C LEU A 265 -12.53 15.28 -1.88
N THR A 266 -11.43 16.00 -1.81
CA THR A 266 -11.31 17.33 -2.44
C THR A 266 -11.38 17.22 -3.97
N THR A 267 -11.69 18.32 -4.65
CA THR A 267 -11.68 18.35 -6.12
C THR A 267 -10.34 17.86 -6.69
N ALA A 268 -9.21 18.31 -6.12
CA ALA A 268 -7.89 17.91 -6.60
C ALA A 268 -7.62 16.40 -6.42
N GLN A 269 -8.06 15.82 -5.30
CA GLN A 269 -7.97 14.37 -5.07
C GLN A 269 -8.87 13.59 -6.01
N THR A 270 -10.11 14.06 -6.20
CA THR A 270 -11.07 13.47 -7.14
C THR A 270 -10.54 13.49 -8.57
N ASP A 271 -9.98 14.63 -9.02
CA ASP A 271 -9.41 14.78 -10.36
C ASP A 271 -8.19 13.85 -10.55
N ALA A 272 -7.29 13.78 -9.56
CA ALA A 272 -6.11 12.90 -9.63
C ALA A 272 -6.49 11.41 -9.64
N LYS A 273 -7.46 11.01 -8.82
CA LYS A 273 -8.00 9.64 -8.79
C LYS A 273 -8.68 9.29 -10.11
N ALA A 274 -9.48 10.21 -10.65
CA ALA A 274 -10.15 10.04 -11.94
C ALA A 274 -9.17 9.94 -13.11
N ASP A 275 -8.08 10.72 -13.10
CA ASP A 275 -7.05 10.68 -14.15
C ASP A 275 -6.37 9.30 -14.21
N ALA A 276 -6.01 8.74 -13.06
CA ALA A 276 -5.48 7.38 -12.97
C ALA A 276 -6.50 6.33 -13.45
N PHE A 277 -7.74 6.41 -12.96
CA PHE A 277 -8.79 5.48 -13.36
C PHE A 277 -9.15 5.58 -14.84
N PHE A 278 -9.25 6.77 -15.42
CA PHE A 278 -9.53 6.93 -16.86
C PHE A 278 -8.37 6.46 -17.73
N THR A 279 -7.14 6.50 -17.22
CA THR A 279 -5.99 5.89 -17.89
C THR A 279 -6.13 4.36 -17.96
N TYR A 280 -6.51 3.72 -16.83
CA TYR A 280 -6.86 2.30 -16.79
C TYR A 280 -8.01 1.98 -17.74
N ALA A 281 -9.11 2.72 -17.66
CA ALA A 281 -10.34 2.48 -18.38
C ALA A 281 -10.20 2.58 -19.91
N ALA A 282 -9.10 3.15 -20.41
CA ALA A 282 -8.78 3.10 -21.84
C ALA A 282 -8.45 1.67 -22.33
N HIS A 283 -8.24 0.73 -21.43
CA HIS A 283 -7.92 -0.68 -21.67
C HIS A 283 -9.04 -1.63 -21.21
N ASP A 284 -10.13 -1.11 -20.66
CA ASP A 284 -11.29 -1.86 -20.17
C ASP A 284 -12.57 -1.41 -20.88
N ASP A 285 -13.04 -2.23 -21.84
CA ASP A 285 -14.20 -1.92 -22.67
C ASP A 285 -15.54 -1.94 -21.89
N GLU A 286 -15.56 -2.47 -20.66
CA GLU A 286 -16.77 -2.63 -19.84
C GLU A 286 -16.95 -1.51 -18.81
N THR A 287 -16.00 -0.58 -18.69
CA THR A 287 -16.08 0.59 -17.82
C THR A 287 -16.13 1.92 -18.59
N CYS A 288 -15.93 3.05 -17.91
CA CYS A 288 -16.05 4.39 -18.49
C CYS A 288 -14.74 5.18 -18.35
N ALA A 289 -14.25 5.77 -19.46
CA ALA A 289 -12.95 6.44 -19.55
C ALA A 289 -13.05 7.99 -19.54
N SER A 290 -14.13 8.56 -19.02
CA SER A 290 -14.27 10.03 -18.87
C SER A 290 -15.46 10.37 -17.98
N TRP A 291 -15.48 11.55 -17.40
CA TRP A 291 -16.61 12.06 -16.62
C TRP A 291 -17.94 12.04 -17.41
N GLU A 292 -17.89 12.34 -18.70
CA GLU A 292 -19.10 12.30 -19.55
C GLU A 292 -19.59 10.85 -19.70
N ALA A 293 -18.72 9.91 -20.00
CA ALA A 293 -19.05 8.49 -20.14
C ALA A 293 -19.54 7.89 -18.81
N CYS A 294 -18.96 8.30 -17.68
CA CYS A 294 -19.30 7.81 -16.34
C CYS A 294 -20.58 8.44 -15.76
N SER A 295 -21.18 9.45 -16.40
CA SER A 295 -22.24 10.30 -15.81
C SER A 295 -23.49 9.54 -15.29
N SER A 296 -23.72 8.31 -15.77
CA SER A 296 -24.83 7.44 -15.34
C SER A 296 -24.35 6.12 -14.72
N ARG A 297 -23.06 6.01 -14.41
CA ARG A 297 -22.42 4.80 -13.89
C ARG A 297 -22.01 4.99 -12.43
N PRO A 298 -21.89 3.91 -11.66
CA PRO A 298 -21.52 3.96 -10.24
C PRO A 298 -20.12 4.55 -10.01
N GLU A 299 -19.21 4.43 -10.96
CA GLU A 299 -17.84 4.95 -10.88
C GLU A 299 -17.81 6.46 -10.60
N THR A 300 -18.80 7.22 -11.10
CA THR A 300 -18.93 8.65 -10.76
C THR A 300 -19.03 8.88 -9.25
N SER A 301 -19.72 7.99 -8.54
CA SER A 301 -19.85 8.07 -7.09
C SER A 301 -18.56 7.63 -6.39
N TRP A 302 -17.92 6.56 -6.84
CA TRP A 302 -16.70 6.02 -6.22
C TRP A 302 -15.50 6.96 -6.37
N LEU A 303 -15.36 7.62 -7.53
CA LEU A 303 -14.23 8.52 -7.80
C LEU A 303 -14.16 9.74 -6.86
N SER A 304 -15.27 10.16 -6.27
CA SER A 304 -15.31 11.29 -5.33
C SER A 304 -15.25 10.87 -3.85
N ARG A 305 -15.01 9.58 -3.58
CA ARG A 305 -15.05 8.98 -2.24
C ARG A 305 -13.89 8.05 -2.00
N GLN A 306 -13.47 7.96 -0.74
CA GLN A 306 -12.56 6.95 -0.23
C GLN A 306 -12.83 6.78 1.27
N TYR A 307 -13.12 5.57 1.70
CA TYR A 307 -13.43 5.25 3.09
C TYR A 307 -12.69 3.99 3.52
N THR A 308 -12.10 4.01 4.69
CA THR A 308 -11.55 2.81 5.30
C THR A 308 -12.65 1.96 5.91
N ALA A 309 -12.58 0.65 5.73
CA ALA A 309 -13.43 -0.33 6.41
C ALA A 309 -12.90 -0.64 7.81
N GLY A 310 -11.59 -0.74 7.93
CA GLY A 310 -10.88 -0.93 9.18
C GLY A 310 -9.42 -0.59 9.01
N SER A 311 -8.79 -0.21 10.10
CA SER A 311 -7.34 -0.02 10.18
C SER A 311 -6.84 -0.62 11.48
N THR A 312 -5.95 -1.61 11.39
CA THR A 312 -5.18 -2.06 12.54
C THR A 312 -3.81 -1.42 12.44
N VAL A 313 -3.57 -0.46 13.32
CA VAL A 313 -2.18 -0.13 13.63
C VAL A 313 -1.58 -1.39 14.27
N PRO A 314 -0.38 -1.84 13.91
CA PRO A 314 0.23 -3.01 14.51
C PRO A 314 0.08 -2.93 16.02
N ALA A 315 -0.33 -4.02 16.65
CA ALA A 315 0.05 -4.24 18.04
C ALA A 315 1.56 -4.08 18.01
N GLU A 316 2.06 -2.98 18.58
CA GLU A 316 3.48 -2.61 18.54
C GLU A 316 4.31 -3.87 18.57
N THR A 317 5.11 -4.12 17.50
CA THR A 317 6.20 -5.08 17.65
C THR A 317 6.94 -4.56 18.85
N THR A 318 6.79 -5.26 19.96
CA THR A 318 7.44 -4.87 21.18
C THR A 318 8.94 -4.95 20.90
N ASP A 319 9.51 -3.84 20.40
CA ASP A 319 10.95 -3.64 20.57
C ASP A 319 11.15 -3.90 22.06
N PRO A 320 11.79 -5.01 22.46
CA PRO A 320 11.96 -5.34 23.86
C PRO A 320 12.66 -4.21 24.61
N ASN A 321 13.21 -3.24 23.89
CA ASN A 321 13.83 -2.04 24.42
C ASN A 321 12.87 -0.83 24.45
N ARG A 322 11.69 -0.89 23.82
CA ARG A 322 10.68 0.18 23.79
C ARG A 322 9.59 -0.10 24.81
N THR A 323 9.36 0.81 25.73
CA THR A 323 8.33 0.67 26.77
C THR A 323 7.37 1.84 26.68
N ASP A 324 6.09 1.57 26.51
CA ASP A 324 5.02 2.55 26.57
C ASP A 324 4.87 3.05 28.02
N VAL A 325 4.97 4.37 28.21
CA VAL A 325 4.82 5.06 29.50
C VAL A 325 3.59 5.98 29.52
N THR A 326 2.77 5.93 28.47
CA THR A 326 1.55 6.74 28.32
C THR A 326 0.56 6.49 29.43
N GLY A 327 0.28 5.21 29.74
CA GLY A 327 -0.69 4.80 30.75
C GLY A 327 -0.38 5.25 32.18
N SER A 328 0.86 5.71 32.44
CA SER A 328 1.26 6.29 33.75
C SER A 328 1.12 7.81 33.80
N ALA A 329 0.78 8.46 32.69
CA ALA A 329 0.62 9.91 32.59
C ALA A 329 -0.82 10.34 32.90
N THR A 330 -0.95 11.57 33.41
CA THR A 330 -2.20 12.33 33.40
C THR A 330 -2.26 13.15 32.10
N VAL A 331 -3.40 13.16 31.42
CA VAL A 331 -3.58 13.95 30.21
C VAL A 331 -4.41 15.19 30.47
N THR A 332 -4.03 16.31 29.88
CA THR A 332 -4.76 17.58 29.92
C THR A 332 -4.66 18.29 28.57
N ALA A 333 -5.64 19.09 28.23
CA ALA A 333 -5.66 19.83 26.98
C ALA A 333 -6.10 21.28 27.17
N SER A 334 -5.80 22.16 26.21
CA SER A 334 -6.22 23.57 26.21
C SER A 334 -7.72 23.72 26.08
N ALA A 335 -8.41 22.82 25.42
CA ALA A 335 -9.85 22.75 25.28
C ALA A 335 -10.29 21.29 25.00
N GLU A 336 -11.56 20.99 25.28
CA GLU A 336 -12.16 19.66 25.08
C GLU A 336 -13.62 19.81 24.64
N ASN A 337 -14.11 18.91 23.81
CA ASN A 337 -15.53 18.79 23.48
C ASN A 337 -16.21 17.77 24.43
N ARG A 338 -16.50 18.23 25.65
CA ARG A 338 -17.12 17.38 26.68
C ARG A 338 -18.57 17.02 26.37
N ALA A 339 -19.25 17.84 25.57
CA ALA A 339 -20.66 17.59 25.22
C ALA A 339 -20.80 16.30 24.39
N ASP A 340 -19.85 16.05 23.51
CA ASP A 340 -19.84 14.88 22.62
C ASP A 340 -18.88 13.78 23.10
N GLY A 341 -18.32 13.92 24.33
CA GLY A 341 -17.42 12.91 24.91
C GLY A 341 -15.99 12.92 24.39
N GLN A 342 -15.63 13.87 23.54
CA GLN A 342 -14.32 13.97 22.87
C GLN A 342 -13.30 14.70 23.76
N THR A 343 -12.98 14.10 24.89
CA THR A 343 -12.08 14.65 25.91
C THR A 343 -10.62 14.28 25.66
N ALA A 344 -9.67 14.97 26.32
CA ALA A 344 -8.24 14.66 26.21
C ALA A 344 -7.91 13.20 26.56
N ALA A 345 -8.70 12.55 27.43
CA ALA A 345 -8.54 11.14 27.78
C ALA A 345 -8.73 10.20 26.58
N LYS A 346 -9.43 10.66 25.54
CA LYS A 346 -9.65 9.90 24.31
C LYS A 346 -8.43 9.83 23.41
N ALA A 347 -7.49 10.73 23.57
CA ALA A 347 -6.22 10.66 22.84
C ALA A 347 -5.17 9.76 23.52
N VAL A 348 -5.53 9.02 24.57
CA VAL A 348 -4.63 8.10 25.30
C VAL A 348 -5.37 6.81 25.70
N ASP A 349 -6.46 6.47 25.02
CA ASP A 349 -7.29 5.29 25.35
C ASP A 349 -6.89 4.04 24.55
N GLY A 350 -5.88 4.13 23.70
CA GLY A 350 -5.35 3.03 22.89
C GLY A 350 -6.11 2.83 21.59
N VAL A 351 -7.10 3.69 21.28
CA VAL A 351 -7.94 3.58 20.09
C VAL A 351 -7.50 4.62 19.07
N VAL A 352 -6.82 4.17 18.01
CA VAL A 352 -6.40 5.06 16.90
C VAL A 352 -7.56 5.15 15.89
N SER A 353 -8.64 5.80 16.29
CA SER A 353 -9.84 6.02 15.47
C SER A 353 -10.50 7.35 15.85
N GLY A 354 -11.38 7.86 15.01
CA GLY A 354 -12.06 9.13 15.21
C GLY A 354 -13.23 9.33 14.25
N TYR A 355 -13.64 10.58 14.06
CA TYR A 355 -14.68 10.94 13.11
C TYR A 355 -14.26 10.57 11.66
N PRO A 356 -15.14 10.01 10.80
CA PRO A 356 -16.58 9.78 11.06
C PRO A 356 -16.91 8.47 11.79
N ASP A 357 -16.02 7.49 11.83
CA ASP A 357 -16.33 6.11 12.21
C ASP A 357 -16.47 5.90 13.72
N ALA A 358 -15.63 6.57 14.52
CA ALA A 358 -15.65 6.51 15.97
C ALA A 358 -15.49 7.89 16.62
N PRO A 359 -16.45 8.82 16.43
CA PRO A 359 -16.30 10.23 16.81
C PRO A 359 -16.09 10.45 18.33
N THR A 360 -16.38 9.47 19.16
CA THR A 360 -16.15 9.53 20.62
C THR A 360 -14.82 8.90 21.04
N ALA A 361 -14.02 8.37 20.11
CA ALA A 361 -12.72 7.77 20.38
C ALA A 361 -11.54 8.74 20.18
N GLU A 362 -11.79 10.02 19.95
CA GLU A 362 -10.78 11.03 19.71
C GLU A 362 -10.89 12.22 20.68
N TRP A 363 -9.80 12.94 20.89
CA TRP A 363 -9.83 14.27 21.52
C TRP A 363 -10.14 15.33 20.47
N VAL A 364 -11.03 16.27 20.82
CA VAL A 364 -11.37 17.43 19.98
C VAL A 364 -11.37 18.70 20.81
N ALA A 365 -10.68 19.72 20.31
CA ALA A 365 -10.78 21.12 20.75
C ALA A 365 -11.65 21.88 19.75
N PRO A 366 -12.92 22.17 20.05
CA PRO A 366 -13.82 22.86 19.14
C PRO A 366 -13.31 24.25 18.78
N SER A 367 -13.36 24.59 17.49
CA SER A 367 -12.84 25.83 16.93
C SER A 367 -11.35 26.07 17.23
N GLY A 368 -10.61 25.01 17.54
CA GLY A 368 -9.17 25.07 17.81
C GLY A 368 -8.39 25.61 16.61
N ARG A 369 -7.28 26.27 16.89
CA ARG A 369 -6.34 26.85 15.90
C ARG A 369 -4.91 26.69 16.41
N ALA A 370 -3.96 27.23 15.69
CA ALA A 370 -2.58 27.29 16.16
C ALA A 370 -2.50 27.82 17.60
N GLY A 371 -1.73 27.14 18.45
CA GLY A 371 -1.67 27.35 19.88
C GLY A 371 -2.54 26.40 20.72
N THR A 372 -3.42 25.61 20.09
CA THR A 372 -4.12 24.49 20.77
C THR A 372 -3.11 23.42 21.16
N TRP A 373 -3.25 22.86 22.38
CA TRP A 373 -2.29 21.89 22.89
C TRP A 373 -2.94 20.76 23.69
N ILE A 374 -2.22 19.62 23.75
CA ILE A 374 -2.45 18.50 24.66
C ILE A 374 -1.16 18.17 25.39
N GLN A 375 -1.23 17.77 26.68
CA GLN A 375 -0.08 17.50 27.52
C GLN A 375 -0.23 16.20 28.29
N LEU A 376 0.83 15.41 28.28
CA LEU A 376 1.05 14.26 29.15
C LEU A 376 1.90 14.70 30.36
N GLY A 377 1.49 14.34 31.59
CA GLY A 377 2.19 14.68 32.81
C GLY A 377 2.43 13.46 33.70
N TRP A 378 3.66 13.22 34.10
CA TRP A 378 4.06 12.08 34.94
C TRP A 378 4.31 12.54 36.38
N PRO A 379 3.95 11.70 37.38
CA PRO A 379 4.15 12.03 38.78
C PRO A 379 5.63 12.06 39.18
N LYS A 380 6.51 11.49 38.38
CA LYS A 380 7.98 11.46 38.54
C LYS A 380 8.64 11.76 37.23
N ALA A 381 9.91 12.20 37.27
CA ALA A 381 10.71 12.32 36.06
C ALA A 381 10.80 10.97 35.33
N THR A 382 10.36 10.98 34.08
CA THR A 382 10.29 9.81 33.19
C THR A 382 11.25 10.04 32.02
N SER A 383 12.01 9.01 31.66
CA SER A 383 12.85 9.07 30.46
C SER A 383 11.95 8.94 29.23
N LEU A 384 12.03 9.88 28.32
CA LEU A 384 11.35 9.79 27.01
C LEU A 384 12.38 9.80 25.89
N THR A 385 12.11 9.01 24.87
CA THR A 385 12.90 8.92 23.63
C THR A 385 12.05 9.13 22.39
N GLU A 386 10.71 9.03 22.54
CA GLU A 386 9.79 9.05 21.41
C GLU A 386 8.39 9.46 21.87
N ILE A 387 7.68 10.15 20.99
CA ILE A 387 6.22 10.39 21.09
C ILE A 387 5.62 10.11 19.73
N ASP A 388 4.59 9.26 19.72
CA ASP A 388 3.75 9.01 18.56
C ASP A 388 2.51 9.89 18.61
N LEU A 389 2.08 10.36 17.45
CA LEU A 389 0.92 11.22 17.27
C LEU A 389 0.09 10.71 16.10
N ALA A 390 -1.20 10.50 16.31
CA ALA A 390 -2.17 10.26 15.24
C ALA A 390 -3.10 11.45 15.12
N ASP A 391 -3.19 12.05 13.93
CA ASP A 391 -4.20 13.06 13.65
C ASP A 391 -5.60 12.46 13.67
N ARG A 392 -6.61 13.28 13.69
CA ARG A 392 -7.99 12.85 13.50
C ARG A 392 -8.16 12.35 12.07
N SER A 393 -8.88 11.24 11.89
CA SER A 393 -9.22 10.68 10.57
C SER A 393 -10.28 11.51 9.83
N ASN A 394 -10.16 12.83 9.87
CA ASN A 394 -11.11 13.78 9.30
C ASN A 394 -10.48 14.60 8.19
N ALA A 395 -10.86 14.36 6.95
CA ALA A 395 -10.31 15.03 5.77
C ALA A 395 -10.38 16.57 5.79
N ASN A 396 -11.31 17.16 6.57
CA ASN A 396 -11.45 18.61 6.69
C ASN A 396 -10.55 19.22 7.77
N ASP A 397 -10.19 18.46 8.80
CA ASP A 397 -9.43 18.92 9.95
C ASP A 397 -8.05 18.26 9.94
N GLN A 398 -7.01 19.00 9.61
CA GLN A 398 -5.65 18.46 9.52
C GLN A 398 -4.63 19.33 10.23
N VAL A 399 -3.78 18.71 11.04
CA VAL A 399 -2.60 19.32 11.65
C VAL A 399 -1.44 19.31 10.67
N LEU A 400 -1.06 20.49 10.18
CA LEU A 400 0.06 20.67 9.24
C LEU A 400 1.41 20.91 9.92
N GLY A 401 1.44 20.99 11.25
CA GLY A 401 2.68 21.12 12.00
C GLY A 401 2.43 21.43 13.46
N GLY A 402 3.41 21.09 14.29
CA GLY A 402 3.36 21.29 15.71
C GLY A 402 4.74 21.40 16.35
N THR A 403 4.75 21.54 17.68
CA THR A 403 5.95 21.52 18.49
C THR A 403 5.71 20.69 19.75
N LEU A 404 6.55 19.72 20.00
CA LEU A 404 6.68 19.07 21.30
C LEU A 404 7.58 19.93 22.20
N THR A 405 7.09 20.33 23.36
CA THR A 405 7.87 21.00 24.41
C THR A 405 7.91 20.14 25.65
N PHE A 406 9.02 20.18 26.38
CA PHE A 406 9.26 19.33 27.53
C PHE A 406 9.55 20.10 28.80
N SER A 407 9.37 19.46 29.95
CA SER A 407 9.59 20.11 31.27
C SER A 407 11.04 20.51 31.52
N ASP A 408 11.99 20.02 30.76
CA ASP A 408 13.40 20.40 30.78
C ASP A 408 13.71 21.70 29.98
N GLY A 409 12.67 22.27 29.34
CA GLY A 409 12.78 23.48 28.52
C GLY A 409 13.17 23.22 27.07
N SER A 410 13.40 21.98 26.70
CA SER A 410 13.72 21.58 25.30
C SER A 410 12.47 21.48 24.44
N SER A 411 12.66 21.44 23.10
CA SER A 411 11.58 21.28 22.13
C SER A 411 12.02 20.48 20.91
N VAL A 412 11.02 19.90 20.22
CA VAL A 412 11.18 19.18 18.95
C VAL A 412 10.07 19.62 18.01
N SER A 413 10.41 19.91 16.76
CA SER A 413 9.43 20.21 15.71
C SER A 413 8.71 18.94 15.25
N VAL A 414 7.41 19.05 15.06
CA VAL A 414 6.56 17.99 14.53
C VAL A 414 6.11 18.42 13.14
N PRO A 415 6.37 17.62 12.09
CA PRO A 415 5.90 17.91 10.72
C PRO A 415 4.37 17.78 10.62
N ALA A 416 3.83 17.89 9.41
CA ALA A 416 2.42 17.61 9.16
C ALA A 416 2.10 16.17 9.56
N LEU A 417 0.98 15.99 10.27
CA LEU A 417 0.50 14.65 10.61
C LEU A 417 -0.28 14.06 9.42
N ALA A 418 -0.18 12.74 9.27
CA ALA A 418 -0.97 12.02 8.27
C ALA A 418 -2.46 12.08 8.64
N ASN A 419 -3.31 12.52 7.70
CA ASN A 419 -4.74 12.74 7.95
C ASN A 419 -5.61 11.46 7.82
N GLY A 420 -4.99 10.29 7.84
CA GLY A 420 -5.65 8.98 7.81
C GLY A 420 -5.66 8.27 9.17
N GLY A 421 -5.34 8.96 10.27
CA GLY A 421 -5.26 8.36 11.61
C GLY A 421 -4.00 7.51 11.85
N ALA A 422 -3.04 7.49 10.93
CA ALA A 422 -1.78 6.78 11.13
C ALA A 422 -0.94 7.41 12.25
N LEU A 423 -0.37 6.57 13.13
CA LEU A 423 0.59 7.02 14.14
C LEU A 423 1.89 7.47 13.45
N GLN A 424 2.32 8.67 13.77
CA GLN A 424 3.59 9.22 13.30
C GLN A 424 4.55 9.35 14.45
N SER A 425 5.67 8.64 14.38
CA SER A 425 6.69 8.65 15.43
C SER A 425 7.59 9.87 15.33
N VAL A 426 7.79 10.54 16.48
CA VAL A 426 8.73 11.64 16.65
C VAL A 426 9.80 11.20 17.66
N THR A 427 10.95 10.81 17.14
CA THR A 427 12.09 10.34 17.95
C THR A 427 13.03 11.48 18.33
N PHE A 428 13.63 11.40 19.52
CA PHE A 428 14.58 12.38 20.02
C PHE A 428 15.57 11.76 21.02
N ALA A 429 16.65 12.48 21.31
CA ALA A 429 17.59 12.05 22.35
C ALA A 429 16.90 11.93 23.71
N ALA A 430 17.22 10.88 24.47
CA ALA A 430 16.62 10.59 25.77
C ALA A 430 16.58 11.82 26.70
N ARG A 431 15.41 12.10 27.29
CA ARG A 431 15.14 13.25 28.15
C ARG A 431 14.46 12.81 29.43
N GLN A 432 14.90 13.35 30.57
CA GLN A 432 14.24 13.16 31.87
C GLN A 432 13.24 14.27 32.10
N VAL A 433 11.95 13.97 31.93
CA VAL A 433 10.89 15.00 31.95
C VAL A 433 9.73 14.58 32.85
N THR A 434 9.04 15.57 33.42
CA THR A 434 7.81 15.39 34.19
C THR A 434 6.57 15.69 33.38
N TRP A 435 6.71 16.30 32.20
CA TRP A 435 5.64 16.50 31.23
C TRP A 435 6.20 16.70 29.82
N ALA A 436 5.37 16.33 28.84
CA ALA A 436 5.55 16.61 27.42
C ALA A 436 4.26 17.22 26.89
N ARG A 437 4.35 18.28 26.07
CA ARG A 437 3.22 18.99 25.50
C ARG A 437 3.37 19.09 24.00
N PHE A 438 2.38 18.60 23.28
CA PHE A 438 2.22 18.88 21.86
C PHE A 438 1.39 20.14 21.68
N THR A 439 1.91 21.12 20.93
CA THR A 439 1.22 22.36 20.58
C THR A 439 1.14 22.47 19.07
N VAL A 440 -0.05 22.59 18.53
CA VAL A 440 -0.28 22.80 17.09
C VAL A 440 0.22 24.16 16.66
N THR A 441 1.01 24.23 15.60
CA THR A 441 1.55 25.49 15.04
C THR A 441 0.89 25.88 13.73
N SER A 442 0.38 24.92 12.96
CA SER A 442 -0.31 25.17 11.69
C SER A 442 -1.35 24.08 11.41
N VAL A 443 -2.40 24.45 10.68
CA VAL A 443 -3.50 23.58 10.27
C VAL A 443 -3.89 23.86 8.82
N SER A 444 -4.66 22.95 8.19
CA SER A 444 -5.21 23.16 6.86
C SER A 444 -6.20 24.34 6.83
N SER A 445 -6.42 24.90 5.65
CA SER A 445 -7.38 26.00 5.48
C SER A 445 -8.83 25.58 5.72
N THR A 446 -9.13 24.30 5.67
CA THR A 446 -10.45 23.70 5.87
C THR A 446 -10.70 23.30 7.32
N THR A 447 -9.67 23.30 8.18
CA THR A 447 -9.77 22.89 9.58
C THR A 447 -10.76 23.75 10.37
N GLU A 448 -11.80 23.13 10.91
CA GLU A 448 -12.76 23.76 11.82
C GLU A 448 -12.46 23.44 13.28
N ASN A 449 -11.99 22.21 13.56
CA ASN A 449 -11.67 21.73 14.89
C ASN A 449 -10.28 21.08 14.89
N ILE A 450 -9.57 21.20 16.03
CA ILE A 450 -8.28 20.51 16.20
C ILE A 450 -8.48 19.35 17.18
N GLY A 451 -7.72 18.28 16.99
CA GLY A 451 -7.72 17.15 17.90
C GLY A 451 -6.63 16.16 17.55
N LEU A 452 -6.62 15.04 18.23
CA LEU A 452 -5.82 13.86 17.94
C LEU A 452 -6.67 12.62 18.17
N ALA A 453 -6.51 11.63 17.31
CA ALA A 453 -7.02 10.28 17.56
C ALA A 453 -6.23 9.63 18.70
N GLU A 454 -4.88 9.79 18.71
CA GLU A 454 -4.04 9.18 19.75
C GLU A 454 -2.74 9.96 19.95
N ILE A 455 -2.18 9.92 21.18
CA ILE A 455 -0.82 10.33 21.53
C ILE A 455 -0.23 9.31 22.48
N ARG A 456 0.95 8.78 22.16
CA ARG A 456 1.68 7.79 22.96
C ARG A 456 3.09 8.26 23.26
N ALA A 457 3.61 7.89 24.42
CA ALA A 457 4.95 8.27 24.86
C ALA A 457 5.77 7.04 25.23
N TYR A 458 7.03 7.02 24.79
CA TYR A 458 7.88 5.85 24.97
C TYR A 458 9.25 6.19 25.55
N THR A 459 9.78 5.20 26.28
CA THR A 459 11.18 5.10 26.66
C THR A 459 11.83 3.94 25.92
N THR A 460 13.01 4.19 25.36
CA THR A 460 13.81 3.13 24.72
C THR A 460 15.06 2.88 25.57
N SER A 461 15.29 1.63 25.99
CA SER A 461 16.50 1.24 26.68
C SER A 461 17.65 1.20 25.64
N ALA A 462 18.73 1.94 25.89
CA ALA A 462 19.90 1.85 25.03
C ALA A 462 20.42 0.38 25.05
N THR A 463 20.48 -0.24 23.89
CA THR A 463 21.17 -1.53 23.74
C THR A 463 22.60 -1.32 24.19
N SER A 464 23.00 -1.91 25.34
CA SER A 464 24.37 -1.90 25.82
C SER A 464 25.23 -2.68 24.82
N THR A 465 25.78 -2.00 23.83
CA THR A 465 26.88 -2.54 23.06
C THR A 465 28.12 -2.50 23.96
N THR A 466 28.30 -3.53 24.75
CA THR A 466 29.60 -3.78 25.39
C THR A 466 30.59 -4.00 24.24
N PRO A 467 31.63 -3.18 24.14
CA PRO A 467 32.67 -3.47 23.13
C PRO A 467 33.28 -4.79 23.51
N THR A 468 33.05 -5.80 22.68
CA THR A 468 33.82 -7.06 22.77
C THR A 468 35.23 -6.67 22.40
N THR A 469 36.09 -6.49 23.42
CA THR A 469 37.53 -6.45 23.23
C THR A 469 37.94 -7.79 22.63
N SER A 470 38.17 -7.78 21.33
CA SER A 470 38.84 -8.86 20.63
C SER A 470 40.25 -8.99 21.24
N THR A 471 40.42 -9.95 22.13
CA THR A 471 41.76 -10.42 22.51
C THR A 471 42.27 -11.24 21.34
N ASP A 472 43.17 -10.63 20.59
CA ASP A 472 43.98 -11.26 19.57
C ASP A 472 44.75 -12.45 20.20
N PRO A 473 44.59 -13.71 19.69
CA PRO A 473 45.32 -14.86 20.22
C PRO A 473 46.64 -15.08 19.43
N THR A 474 47.53 -14.10 19.38
CA THR A 474 48.88 -14.28 18.80
C THR A 474 49.98 -14.02 19.81
N THR A 475 50.04 -14.85 20.86
CA THR A 475 51.27 -15.16 21.54
C THR A 475 51.24 -16.60 22.06
N LEU A 476 51.64 -17.52 21.18
CA LEU A 476 52.04 -18.86 21.60
C LEU A 476 53.33 -18.79 22.40
N PRO A 477 53.42 -19.43 23.59
CA PRO A 477 54.67 -19.54 24.31
C PRO A 477 55.68 -20.47 23.56
N PRO A 478 57.00 -20.23 23.66
CA PRO A 478 57.99 -20.98 22.91
C PRO A 478 58.08 -22.44 23.42
N ARG A 479 58.10 -23.38 22.46
CA ARG A 479 58.35 -24.81 22.72
C ARG A 479 59.74 -25.03 23.31
N PRO A 480 59.89 -25.90 24.32
CA PRO A 480 61.17 -26.29 24.81
C PRO A 480 61.94 -27.15 23.78
N ARG A 481 63.26 -26.86 23.59
CA ARG A 481 64.15 -27.64 22.74
C ARG A 481 64.39 -29.02 23.35
N PRO A 482 64.48 -30.08 22.54
CA PRO A 482 64.94 -31.39 23.03
C PRO A 482 66.49 -31.36 23.31
N GLY A 483 66.88 -31.77 24.55
CA GLY A 483 68.23 -31.94 24.92
C GLY A 483 68.89 -33.11 24.16
N ARG A 484 70.13 -32.91 23.72
CA ARG A 484 70.99 -33.95 23.25
C ARG A 484 71.63 -34.65 24.48
N THR A 485 71.54 -35.94 24.50
CA THR A 485 72.62 -36.91 24.84
C THR A 485 72.33 -38.22 24.10
#